data_07f5b345e4534a1fc820b7964b1ab6f5
#
_entry.id   07f5b345e4534a1fc820b7964b1ab6f5
#
_cell.length_a   1.000
_cell.length_b   1.000
_cell.length_c   1.000
_cell.angle_alpha   90.00
_cell.angle_beta   90.00
_cell.angle_gamma   90.00
#
_symmetry.space_group_name_H-M   'P 1'
#
loop_
_entity.id
_entity.type
_entity.pdbx_description
1 polymer ?
#
loop_
_entity_poly.entity_id
_entity_poly.type
_entity_poly.pdbx_seq_one_letter_code
_entity_poly.pdbx_strand_id
1 'polypeptide(L)'
;PSDEKMRMMSDPRIRFQISDYGISLSKRVKNLIQALSKFKIRYVVDRVTTWQNCATIEPKERTPEQNLSVFANCCVNDAFTLLHGRLYGCPFSAHAENLQAIPHAAGDSFELEDRSEGETREGFKKLMSKVFYQACKYCNGRDYTVSTVDAAVQTKKPLKYDKVIKLNAIL
;
A
#
# COMPACT_ATOMS: atom_id res chain seq x y z
N PRO A 1 23.52 -8.67 -5.68
CA PRO A 1 22.97 -9.77 -6.47
C PRO A 1 24.10 -10.46 -7.22
N SER A 2 23.95 -11.79 -7.49
CA SER A 2 24.88 -12.51 -8.35
C SER A 2 24.78 -11.98 -9.79
N ASP A 3 25.83 -12.18 -10.61
CA ASP A 3 25.82 -11.78 -12.03
C ASP A 3 24.68 -12.47 -12.80
N GLU A 4 24.32 -13.69 -12.43
CA GLU A 4 23.17 -14.41 -13.00
C GLU A 4 21.85 -13.66 -12.76
N LYS A 5 21.58 -13.25 -11.50
CA LYS A 5 20.38 -12.46 -11.18
C LYS A 5 20.37 -11.12 -11.95
N MET A 6 21.52 -10.46 -12.07
CA MET A 6 21.61 -9.23 -12.83
C MET A 6 21.33 -9.43 -14.33
N ARG A 7 21.77 -10.56 -14.91
CA ARG A 7 21.41 -10.90 -16.30
C ARG A 7 19.92 -11.17 -16.47
N MET A 8 19.28 -11.89 -15.54
CA MET A 8 17.82 -12.10 -15.56
C MET A 8 17.06 -10.76 -15.47
N MET A 9 17.53 -9.84 -14.65
CA MET A 9 16.96 -8.49 -14.50
C MET A 9 17.14 -7.61 -15.74
N SER A 10 18.04 -7.96 -16.66
CA SER A 10 18.28 -7.23 -17.92
C SER A 10 17.29 -7.58 -19.04
N ASP A 11 16.32 -8.48 -18.80
CA ASP A 11 15.24 -8.77 -19.74
C ASP A 11 14.55 -7.46 -20.18
N PRO A 12 14.38 -7.21 -21.48
CA PRO A 12 13.80 -5.97 -21.99
C PRO A 12 12.35 -5.73 -21.58
N ARG A 13 11.66 -6.73 -21.06
CA ARG A 13 10.30 -6.60 -20.50
C ARG A 13 10.30 -6.05 -19.06
N ILE A 14 11.47 -6.07 -18.38
CA ILE A 14 11.61 -5.61 -17.00
C ILE A 14 12.11 -4.15 -17.00
N ARG A 15 11.48 -3.32 -16.17
CA ARG A 15 11.91 -1.96 -15.87
C ARG A 15 11.80 -1.74 -14.36
N PHE A 16 12.83 -1.17 -13.77
CA PHE A 16 12.86 -0.85 -12.35
C PHE A 16 12.48 0.60 -12.10
N GLN A 17 11.68 0.83 -11.09
CA GLN A 17 11.43 2.15 -10.52
C GLN A 17 12.12 2.24 -9.16
N ILE A 18 12.96 3.24 -8.99
CA ILE A 18 13.77 3.45 -7.79
C ILE A 18 13.27 4.73 -7.11
N SER A 19 12.70 4.60 -5.91
CA SER A 19 12.33 5.75 -5.10
C SER A 19 13.56 6.22 -4.30
N ASP A 20 14.08 7.39 -4.64
CA ASP A 20 15.20 8.02 -3.92
C ASP A 20 14.66 8.99 -2.85
N TYR A 21 14.78 8.59 -1.59
CA TYR A 21 14.37 9.37 -0.41
C TYR A 21 15.48 10.26 0.15
N GLY A 22 16.55 10.50 -0.59
CA GLY A 22 17.65 11.36 -0.19
C GLY A 22 18.80 10.63 0.52
N ILE A 23 19.84 11.39 0.82
CA ILE A 23 21.14 10.86 1.23
C ILE A 23 21.08 10.09 2.55
N SER A 24 20.18 10.44 3.45
CA SER A 24 20.04 9.78 4.74
C SER A 24 19.42 8.38 4.65
N LEU A 25 18.48 8.17 3.72
CA LEU A 25 17.72 6.93 3.54
C LEU A 25 18.19 6.13 2.33
N SER A 26 18.59 6.81 1.26
CA SER A 26 18.99 6.20 0.01
C SER A 26 20.53 6.19 -0.19
N LYS A 27 21.27 5.90 0.88
CA LYS A 27 22.75 5.95 0.88
C LYS A 27 23.41 5.13 -0.23
N ARG A 28 22.76 4.05 -0.67
CA ARG A 28 23.31 3.11 -1.66
C ARG A 28 22.77 3.31 -3.08
N VAL A 29 21.94 4.34 -3.31
CA VAL A 29 21.28 4.54 -4.61
C VAL A 29 22.31 4.71 -5.74
N LYS A 30 23.42 5.42 -5.50
CA LYS A 30 24.49 5.59 -6.50
C LYS A 30 25.11 4.25 -6.91
N ASN A 31 25.43 3.39 -5.93
CA ASN A 31 25.99 2.06 -6.20
C ASN A 31 25.00 1.17 -6.94
N LEU A 32 23.72 1.25 -6.59
CA LEU A 32 22.66 0.54 -7.29
C LEU A 32 22.57 0.99 -8.75
N ILE A 33 22.53 2.30 -9.02
CA ILE A 33 22.49 2.85 -10.37
C ILE A 33 23.71 2.38 -11.20
N GLN A 34 24.92 2.43 -10.63
CA GLN A 34 26.12 1.93 -11.31
C GLN A 34 26.01 0.45 -11.67
N ALA A 35 25.52 -0.38 -10.74
CA ALA A 35 25.31 -1.81 -10.98
C ALA A 35 24.26 -2.05 -12.09
N LEU A 36 23.11 -1.36 -12.04
CA LEU A 36 22.08 -1.48 -13.08
C LEU A 36 22.60 -1.05 -14.45
N SER A 37 23.32 0.06 -14.53
CA SER A 37 23.91 0.57 -15.77
C SER A 37 24.94 -0.40 -16.37
N LYS A 38 25.80 -0.99 -15.53
CA LYS A 38 26.79 -2.00 -15.95
C LYS A 38 26.15 -3.17 -16.68
N PHE A 39 24.99 -3.63 -16.21
CA PHE A 39 24.25 -4.75 -16.80
C PHE A 39 23.17 -4.32 -17.82
N LYS A 40 23.15 -3.05 -18.22
CA LYS A 40 22.17 -2.47 -19.16
C LYS A 40 20.71 -2.71 -18.73
N ILE A 41 20.46 -2.76 -17.42
CA ILE A 41 19.12 -2.94 -16.84
C ILE A 41 18.38 -1.60 -16.93
N ARG A 42 17.14 -1.62 -17.41
CA ARG A 42 16.30 -0.42 -17.54
C ARG A 42 15.77 0.03 -16.19
N TYR A 43 15.94 1.29 -15.87
CA TYR A 43 15.43 1.87 -14.64
C TYR A 43 15.00 3.33 -14.81
N VAL A 44 14.20 3.81 -13.88
CA VAL A 44 13.96 5.24 -13.61
C VAL A 44 14.25 5.52 -12.14
N VAL A 45 14.64 6.73 -11.84
CA VAL A 45 14.86 7.19 -10.46
C VAL A 45 13.91 8.36 -10.20
N ASP A 46 13.05 8.20 -9.21
CA ASP A 46 12.12 9.23 -8.76
C ASP A 46 12.58 9.80 -7.42
N ARG A 47 12.80 11.09 -7.37
CA ARG A 47 13.07 11.78 -6.12
C ARG A 47 11.78 11.96 -5.35
N VAL A 48 11.67 11.31 -4.21
CA VAL A 48 10.48 11.34 -3.36
C VAL A 48 10.76 12.21 -2.14
N THR A 49 10.13 13.37 -2.08
CA THR A 49 10.29 14.32 -0.95
C THR A 49 9.05 14.38 -0.08
N THR A 50 7.88 14.15 -0.66
CA THR A 50 6.60 14.21 0.06
C THR A 50 5.72 13.03 -0.28
N TRP A 51 4.84 12.66 0.65
CA TRP A 51 3.71 11.76 0.44
C TRP A 51 2.40 12.51 0.67
N GLN A 52 1.34 12.03 0.05
CA GLN A 52 0.00 12.49 0.35
C GLN A 52 -0.41 12.03 1.75
N ASN A 53 -1.00 12.94 2.53
CA ASN A 53 -1.50 12.65 3.87
C ASN A 53 -2.84 11.90 3.80
N CYS A 54 -2.81 10.67 3.28
CA CYS A 54 -4.01 9.90 3.01
C CYS A 54 -4.28 8.82 4.07
N ALA A 55 -3.32 7.96 4.35
CA ALA A 55 -3.47 6.81 5.23
C ALA A 55 -3.26 7.21 6.69
N THR A 56 -4.34 7.46 7.41
CA THR A 56 -4.32 7.71 8.85
C THR A 56 -4.85 6.49 9.58
N ILE A 57 -4.66 6.39 10.89
CA ILE A 57 -5.21 5.32 11.73
C ILE A 57 -6.34 5.85 12.63
N GLU A 58 -6.72 7.10 12.46
CA GLU A 58 -7.79 7.74 13.21
C GLU A 58 -9.10 7.61 12.46
N PRO A 59 -10.19 7.20 13.14
CA PRO A 59 -11.51 7.13 12.53
C PRO A 59 -11.96 8.51 12.07
N LYS A 60 -12.61 8.55 10.92
CA LYS A 60 -13.20 9.76 10.34
C LYS A 60 -14.70 9.72 10.50
N GLU A 61 -15.26 10.79 11.07
CA GLU A 61 -16.71 10.98 11.16
C GLU A 61 -17.24 11.40 9.78
N ARG A 62 -17.65 10.41 8.98
CA ARG A 62 -18.17 10.60 7.62
C ARG A 62 -19.44 9.81 7.40
N THR A 63 -20.36 10.40 6.66
CA THR A 63 -21.51 9.66 6.13
C THR A 63 -21.09 8.62 5.11
N PRO A 64 -21.94 7.63 4.80
CA PRO A 64 -21.67 6.67 3.71
C PRO A 64 -21.38 7.36 2.37
N GLU A 65 -22.08 8.42 2.03
CA GLU A 65 -21.93 9.18 0.79
C GLU A 65 -20.57 9.88 0.74
N GLN A 66 -20.11 10.43 1.86
CA GLN A 66 -18.76 11.01 1.96
C GLN A 66 -17.67 9.95 1.81
N ASN A 67 -17.83 8.76 2.40
CA ASN A 67 -16.88 7.65 2.21
C ASN A 67 -16.89 7.14 0.78
N LEU A 68 -18.03 7.09 0.11
CA LEU A 68 -18.15 6.77 -1.31
C LEU A 68 -17.38 7.79 -2.16
N SER A 69 -17.54 9.07 -1.89
CA SER A 69 -16.81 10.14 -2.59
C SER A 69 -15.30 10.02 -2.41
N VAL A 70 -14.83 9.75 -1.18
CA VAL A 70 -13.41 9.52 -0.90
C VAL A 70 -12.87 8.33 -1.68
N PHE A 71 -13.61 7.24 -1.76
CA PHE A 71 -13.21 6.04 -2.49
C PHE A 71 -13.21 6.28 -4.01
N ALA A 72 -14.24 6.91 -4.55
CA ALA A 72 -14.36 7.17 -5.98
C ALA A 72 -13.23 8.06 -6.52
N ASN A 73 -12.75 9.02 -5.71
CA ASN A 73 -11.65 9.91 -6.08
C ASN A 73 -10.25 9.37 -5.70
N CYS A 74 -10.18 8.20 -5.08
CA CYS A 74 -8.90 7.61 -4.67
C CYS A 74 -8.16 6.99 -5.86
N CYS A 75 -6.92 7.39 -6.12
CA CYS A 75 -6.12 6.85 -7.22
C CYS A 75 -5.66 5.39 -7.04
N VAL A 76 -6.02 4.76 -5.94
CA VAL A 76 -5.75 3.33 -5.67
C VAL A 76 -7.04 2.54 -5.37
N ASN A 77 -8.18 3.01 -5.86
CA ASN A 77 -9.47 2.35 -5.68
C ASN A 77 -9.60 1.01 -6.45
N ASP A 78 -8.69 0.76 -7.38
CA ASP A 78 -8.55 -0.47 -8.16
C ASP A 78 -7.21 -1.21 -7.91
N ALA A 79 -6.45 -0.79 -6.90
CA ALA A 79 -5.15 -1.36 -6.56
C ALA A 79 -5.27 -2.42 -5.47
N PHE A 80 -5.32 -3.68 -5.85
CA PHE A 80 -5.39 -4.80 -4.93
C PHE A 80 -4.02 -5.13 -4.31
N THR A 81 -4.04 -5.70 -3.11
CA THR A 81 -2.82 -6.14 -2.42
C THR A 81 -2.97 -7.57 -1.95
N LEU A 82 -2.05 -8.43 -2.35
CA LEU A 82 -1.91 -9.78 -1.81
C LEU A 82 -0.94 -9.76 -0.64
N LEU A 83 -1.40 -10.16 0.53
CA LEU A 83 -0.60 -10.22 1.75
C LEU A 83 -0.99 -11.45 2.58
N HIS A 84 -0.02 -12.30 2.89
CA HIS A 84 -0.21 -13.53 3.69
C HIS A 84 -1.36 -14.42 3.18
N GLY A 85 -1.43 -14.67 1.87
CA GLY A 85 -2.47 -15.51 1.27
C GLY A 85 -3.85 -14.85 1.13
N ARG A 86 -4.00 -13.62 1.59
CA ARG A 86 -5.25 -12.85 1.57
C ARG A 86 -5.19 -11.73 0.54
N LEU A 87 -6.22 -11.61 -0.31
CA LEU A 87 -6.37 -10.50 -1.25
C LEU A 87 -7.21 -9.39 -0.63
N TYR A 88 -6.62 -8.21 -0.57
CA TYR A 88 -7.23 -6.99 -0.04
C TYR A 88 -7.63 -6.03 -1.16
N GLY A 89 -8.69 -5.27 -0.94
CA GLY A 89 -9.21 -4.30 -1.89
C GLY A 89 -8.38 -3.01 -2.01
N CYS A 90 -7.46 -2.75 -1.09
CA CYS A 90 -6.49 -1.66 -1.24
C CYS A 90 -5.24 -1.88 -0.39
N PRO A 91 -4.10 -1.24 -0.75
CA PRO A 91 -2.83 -1.38 -0.01
C PRO A 91 -2.92 -0.89 1.44
N PHE A 92 -3.66 0.18 1.70
CA PHE A 92 -3.83 0.68 3.06
C PHE A 92 -4.54 -0.32 3.96
N SER A 93 -5.66 -0.92 3.49
CA SER A 93 -6.39 -1.94 4.22
C SER A 93 -5.48 -3.11 4.63
N ALA A 94 -4.70 -3.64 3.67
CA ALA A 94 -3.77 -4.74 3.90
C ALA A 94 -2.74 -4.43 4.99
N HIS A 95 -2.05 -3.30 4.86
CA HIS A 95 -0.96 -2.96 5.77
C HIS A 95 -1.45 -2.50 7.13
N ALA A 96 -2.54 -1.72 7.19
CA ALA A 96 -3.10 -1.25 8.45
C ALA A 96 -3.68 -2.39 9.29
N GLU A 97 -4.33 -3.38 8.66
CA GLU A 97 -4.80 -4.59 9.32
C GLU A 97 -3.63 -5.45 9.80
N ASN A 98 -2.63 -5.69 8.94
CA ASN A 98 -1.43 -6.47 9.32
C ASN A 98 -0.67 -5.86 10.51
N LEU A 99 -0.67 -4.54 10.61
CA LEU A 99 -0.06 -3.81 11.73
C LEU A 99 -1.01 -3.68 12.93
N GLN A 100 -2.23 -4.20 12.85
CA GLN A 100 -3.29 -4.01 13.86
C GLN A 100 -3.56 -2.52 14.17
N ALA A 101 -3.36 -1.65 13.18
CA ALA A 101 -3.50 -0.20 13.32
C ALA A 101 -4.93 0.28 13.12
N ILE A 102 -5.78 -0.54 12.48
CA ILE A 102 -7.23 -0.34 12.34
C ILE A 102 -7.95 -1.66 12.64
N PRO A 103 -9.25 -1.64 12.98
CA PRO A 103 -10.04 -2.85 13.18
C PRO A 103 -10.08 -3.72 11.93
N HIS A 104 -10.05 -5.05 12.13
CA HIS A 104 -10.27 -6.00 11.04
C HIS A 104 -11.66 -5.83 10.44
N ALA A 105 -11.73 -5.84 9.10
CA ALA A 105 -12.97 -5.76 8.35
C ALA A 105 -13.07 -6.92 7.35
N ALA A 106 -13.78 -7.98 7.74
CA ALA A 106 -13.92 -9.21 6.95
C ALA A 106 -14.39 -9.00 5.50
N GLY A 107 -15.03 -7.86 5.21
CA GLY A 107 -15.49 -7.53 3.86
C GLY A 107 -14.45 -6.83 2.98
N ASP A 108 -13.33 -6.36 3.53
CA ASP A 108 -12.31 -5.60 2.79
C ASP A 108 -11.26 -6.51 2.15
N SER A 109 -11.36 -7.80 2.37
CA SER A 109 -10.43 -8.82 1.86
C SER A 109 -11.08 -10.20 1.79
N PHE A 110 -10.42 -11.16 1.16
CA PHE A 110 -10.75 -12.59 1.25
C PHE A 110 -9.50 -13.46 1.13
N GLU A 111 -9.53 -14.64 1.77
CA GLU A 111 -8.47 -15.66 1.68
C GLU A 111 -8.45 -16.28 0.29
N LEU A 112 -7.25 -16.58 -0.21
CA LEU A 112 -7.06 -17.33 -1.46
C LEU A 112 -6.73 -18.80 -1.22
N GLU A 113 -6.17 -19.14 -0.05
CA GLU A 113 -5.78 -20.50 0.28
C GLU A 113 -7.00 -21.42 0.37
N ASP A 114 -6.82 -22.67 -0.06
CA ASP A 114 -7.82 -23.76 -0.01
C ASP A 114 -9.16 -23.45 -0.72
N ARG A 115 -9.15 -22.56 -1.72
CA ARG A 115 -10.32 -22.24 -2.53
C ARG A 115 -10.25 -22.82 -3.92
N SER A 116 -11.40 -23.26 -4.41
CA SER A 116 -11.59 -23.56 -5.82
C SER A 116 -11.49 -22.28 -6.68
N GLU A 117 -11.27 -22.46 -7.97
CA GLU A 117 -11.28 -21.35 -8.94
C GLU A 117 -12.62 -20.58 -8.90
N GLY A 118 -13.74 -21.28 -8.76
CA GLY A 118 -15.08 -20.69 -8.68
C GLY A 118 -15.24 -19.79 -7.46
N GLU A 119 -14.84 -20.28 -6.28
CA GLU A 119 -14.89 -19.50 -5.03
C GLU A 119 -13.96 -18.30 -5.07
N THR A 120 -12.77 -18.46 -5.66
CA THR A 120 -11.82 -17.34 -5.87
C THR A 120 -12.42 -16.27 -6.77
N ARG A 121 -13.06 -16.67 -7.88
CA ARG A 121 -13.72 -15.74 -8.81
C ARG A 121 -14.87 -14.99 -8.14
N GLU A 122 -15.70 -15.67 -7.37
CA GLU A 122 -16.81 -15.03 -6.64
C GLU A 122 -16.30 -14.11 -5.52
N GLY A 123 -15.27 -14.52 -4.76
CA GLY A 123 -14.60 -13.66 -3.78
C GLY A 123 -14.07 -12.39 -4.40
N PHE A 124 -13.41 -12.48 -5.55
CA PHE A 124 -12.90 -11.33 -6.28
C PHE A 124 -14.00 -10.42 -6.79
N LYS A 125 -15.06 -10.95 -7.40
CA LYS A 125 -16.23 -10.17 -7.83
C LYS A 125 -16.87 -9.42 -6.66
N LYS A 126 -17.04 -10.09 -5.51
CA LYS A 126 -17.60 -9.49 -4.31
C LYS A 126 -16.71 -8.36 -3.78
N LEU A 127 -15.39 -8.54 -3.81
CA LEU A 127 -14.44 -7.51 -3.42
C LEU A 127 -14.50 -6.30 -4.36
N MET A 128 -14.52 -6.53 -5.69
CA MET A 128 -14.63 -5.49 -6.71
C MET A 128 -15.96 -4.74 -6.71
N SER A 129 -17.05 -5.38 -6.27
CA SER A 129 -18.38 -4.76 -6.23
C SER A 129 -18.56 -3.78 -5.06
N LYS A 130 -17.55 -3.64 -4.19
CA LYS A 130 -17.61 -2.72 -3.07
C LYS A 130 -17.62 -1.27 -3.55
N VAL A 131 -18.52 -0.50 -3.02
CA VAL A 131 -18.61 0.96 -3.28
C VAL A 131 -17.59 1.76 -2.45
N PHE A 132 -17.14 1.21 -1.34
CA PHE A 132 -15.96 1.61 -0.57
C PHE A 132 -15.60 0.51 0.43
N TYR A 133 -14.38 0.53 0.95
CA TYR A 133 -13.89 -0.38 1.99
C TYR A 133 -14.07 0.23 3.38
N GLN A 134 -14.23 -0.61 4.42
CA GLN A 134 -14.31 -0.10 5.81
C GLN A 134 -13.02 0.67 6.19
N ALA A 135 -11.88 0.28 5.64
CA ALA A 135 -10.61 0.99 5.80
C ALA A 135 -10.69 2.46 5.32
N CYS A 136 -11.60 2.81 4.41
CA CYS A 136 -11.79 4.21 3.97
C CYS A 136 -12.22 5.13 5.12
N LYS A 137 -12.83 4.58 6.17
CA LYS A 137 -13.19 5.34 7.38
C LYS A 137 -11.98 5.85 8.17
N TYR A 138 -10.78 5.34 7.88
CA TYR A 138 -9.51 5.69 8.51
C TYR A 138 -8.54 6.37 7.54
N CYS A 139 -8.99 6.67 6.32
CA CYS A 139 -8.15 7.21 5.26
C CYS A 139 -8.78 8.48 4.68
N ASN A 140 -7.97 9.46 4.30
CA ASN A 140 -8.46 10.67 3.62
C ASN A 140 -8.72 10.45 2.13
N GLY A 141 -8.49 9.23 1.63
CA GLY A 141 -8.39 8.97 0.21
C GLY A 141 -7.03 9.41 -0.34
N ARG A 142 -6.65 8.87 -1.46
CA ARG A 142 -5.41 9.23 -2.16
C ARG A 142 -5.77 9.93 -3.46
N ASP A 143 -6.24 11.14 -3.36
CA ASP A 143 -6.35 12.07 -4.48
C ASP A 143 -5.25 13.13 -4.40
N TYR A 144 -5.04 13.87 -5.46
CA TYR A 144 -3.98 14.87 -5.51
C TYR A 144 -4.33 16.20 -4.83
N THR A 145 -5.50 16.28 -4.18
CA THR A 145 -5.98 17.48 -3.48
C THR A 145 -5.68 17.42 -1.97
N VAL A 146 -5.39 16.22 -1.42
CA VAL A 146 -5.03 16.10 -0.01
C VAL A 146 -3.67 16.72 0.29
N SER A 147 -3.50 17.20 1.51
CA SER A 147 -2.23 17.76 1.97
C SER A 147 -1.09 16.74 1.87
N THR A 148 0.14 17.23 1.83
CA THR A 148 1.32 16.37 1.82
C THR A 148 2.00 16.35 3.18
N VAL A 149 2.76 15.28 3.40
CA VAL A 149 3.64 15.07 4.56
C VAL A 149 5.03 14.70 4.06
N ASP A 150 6.04 14.85 4.90
CA ASP A 150 7.40 14.45 4.56
C ASP A 150 7.46 12.95 4.27
N ALA A 151 8.10 12.60 3.17
CA ALA A 151 8.24 11.21 2.77
C ALA A 151 9.29 10.49 3.62
N ALA A 152 9.04 9.21 3.86
CA ALA A 152 10.03 8.27 4.45
C ALA A 152 10.63 8.73 5.78
N VAL A 153 9.82 9.28 6.67
CA VAL A 153 10.25 9.57 8.04
C VAL A 153 10.49 8.25 8.79
N GLN A 154 11.75 7.96 9.11
CA GLN A 154 12.12 6.77 9.85
C GLN A 154 12.11 7.02 11.36
N THR A 155 11.43 6.15 12.10
CA THR A 155 11.47 6.14 13.57
C THR A 155 12.60 5.23 14.06
N LYS A 156 13.26 5.60 15.17
CA LYS A 156 14.30 4.76 15.80
C LYS A 156 13.75 3.48 16.43
N LYS A 157 12.47 3.47 16.78
CA LYS A 157 11.76 2.34 17.38
C LYS A 157 10.44 2.11 16.64
N PRO A 158 9.92 0.88 16.61
CA PRO A 158 8.58 0.61 16.08
C PRO A 158 7.53 1.50 16.75
N LEU A 159 6.60 2.00 15.97
CA LEU A 159 5.42 2.70 16.50
C LEU A 159 4.51 1.68 17.21
N LYS A 160 3.90 2.09 18.32
CA LYS A 160 2.88 1.32 19.02
C LYS A 160 1.51 1.90 18.74
N TYR A 161 0.56 1.05 18.37
CA TYR A 161 -0.81 1.42 18.00
C TYR A 161 -1.81 1.07 19.13
N ASP A 162 -1.37 1.04 20.38
CA ASP A 162 -2.18 0.65 21.55
C ASP A 162 -3.48 1.47 21.70
N LYS A 163 -3.54 2.65 21.08
CA LYS A 163 -4.73 3.52 21.15
C LYS A 163 -5.92 2.99 20.32
N VAL A 164 -5.66 2.28 19.23
CA VAL A 164 -6.74 1.78 18.35
C VAL A 164 -7.43 0.58 18.98
N ILE A 165 -6.70 -0.26 19.68
CA ILE A 165 -7.23 -1.46 20.35
C ILE A 165 -8.19 -1.08 21.48
N LYS A 166 -7.90 0.01 22.22
CA LYS A 166 -8.74 0.47 23.33
C LYS A 166 -10.10 1.04 22.90
N LEU A 167 -10.20 1.59 21.70
CA LEU A 167 -11.48 2.10 21.17
C LEU A 167 -12.48 0.99 20.84
N ASN A 168 -12.02 -0.20 20.49
CA ASN A 168 -12.87 -1.35 20.18
C ASN A 168 -13.36 -2.11 21.42
N ALA A 169 -12.82 -1.84 22.60
CA ALA A 169 -13.28 -2.44 23.86
C ALA A 169 -14.43 -1.65 24.52
N ILE A 170 -14.86 -0.53 23.92
CA ILE A 170 -15.89 0.38 24.47
C ILE A 170 -17.13 0.41 23.57
N LEU A 171 -17.13 -0.25 22.41
CA LEU A 171 -18.27 -0.45 21.51
C LEU A 171 -18.72 -1.92 21.52
#